data_88d3e0406d4b4b48558a742683419492
#
_entry.id   88d3e0406d4b4b48558a742683419492
#
_cell.length_a   1.000
_cell.length_b   1.000
_cell.length_c   1.000
_cell.angle_alpha   90.00
_cell.angle_beta   90.00
_cell.angle_gamma   90.00
#
_symmetry.space_group_name_H-M   'P 1'
#
loop_
_entity.id
_entity.type
_entity.pdbx_description
1 polymer ?
#
loop_
_entity_poly.entity_id
_entity_poly.type
_entity_poly.pdbx_seq_one_letter_code
_entity_poly.pdbx_strand_id
1 'polypeptide(L)' 'MMVTTLSGRVVRHIKTSGVENHGDQISWDGRDSSGDYVSTGVYLLLIYGKDGSRHEDKVTVIKK' A
#
# COMPACT_ATOMS: atom_id res chain seq x y z
N MET A 1 -0.48 3.40 5.46
CA MET A 1 -0.55 3.18 4.00
C MET A 1 -1.76 2.33 3.67
N MET A 2 -2.47 2.69 2.64
CA MET A 2 -3.62 1.93 2.19
C MET A 2 -3.37 1.46 0.76
N VAL A 3 -3.66 0.19 0.50
CA VAL A 3 -3.52 -0.39 -0.83
C VAL A 3 -4.90 -0.59 -1.42
N THR A 4 -5.13 -0.04 -2.61
CA THR A 4 -6.42 -0.18 -3.27
C THR A 4 -6.26 -0.68 -4.70
N THR A 5 -7.34 -1.18 -5.26
CA THR A 5 -7.42 -1.43 -6.71
C THR A 5 -7.60 -0.10 -7.43
N LEU A 6 -7.49 -0.11 -8.76
CA LEU A 6 -7.73 1.09 -9.56
C LEU A 6 -9.15 1.60 -9.41
N SER A 7 -10.09 0.73 -9.08
CA SER A 7 -11.49 1.12 -8.87
C SER A 7 -11.74 1.69 -7.48
N GLY A 8 -10.73 1.70 -6.62
CA GLY A 8 -10.85 2.25 -5.28
C GLY A 8 -11.20 1.25 -4.19
N ARG A 9 -11.26 -0.02 -4.53
CA ARG A 9 -11.54 -1.05 -3.52
C ARG A 9 -10.31 -1.27 -2.64
N VAL A 10 -10.52 -1.19 -1.32
CA VAL A 10 -9.43 -1.37 -0.38
C VAL A 10 -9.01 -2.84 -0.34
N VAL A 11 -7.73 -3.07 -0.57
CA VAL A 11 -7.12 -4.40 -0.54
C VAL A 11 -6.47 -4.66 0.80
N ARG A 12 -5.75 -3.67 1.32
CA ARG A 12 -5.05 -3.81 2.58
C ARG A 12 -4.80 -2.46 3.20
N HIS A 13 -4.80 -2.44 4.51
CA HIS A 13 -4.45 -1.27 5.28
C HIS A 13 -3.23 -1.59 6.14
N ILE A 14 -2.13 -0.91 5.89
CA ILE A 14 -0.88 -1.13 6.59
C ILE A 14 -0.66 0.04 7.53
N LYS A 15 -0.51 -0.26 8.81
CA LYS A 15 -0.23 0.77 9.81
C LYS A 15 1.18 1.27 9.61
N THR A 16 1.30 2.58 9.47
CA THR A 16 2.60 3.22 9.37
C THR A 16 2.95 4.01 10.63
N SER A 17 2.05 4.01 11.60
CA SER A 17 2.30 4.68 12.87
C SER A 17 3.45 4.00 13.60
N GLY A 18 4.38 4.78 14.06
CA GLY A 18 5.59 4.24 14.68
C GLY A 18 6.72 3.95 13.73
N VAL A 19 6.46 4.04 12.43
CA VAL A 19 7.54 4.01 11.46
C VAL A 19 8.22 5.37 11.52
N GLU A 20 9.39 5.40 12.08
CA GLU A 20 10.15 6.63 12.16
C GLU A 20 10.58 7.06 10.77
N ASN A 21 10.52 8.33 10.53
CA ASN A 21 10.88 8.86 9.23
C ASN A 21 12.38 8.95 9.06
N HIS A 22 12.97 7.83 8.83
CA HIS A 22 14.39 7.76 8.55
C HIS A 22 14.66 7.61 7.07
N GLY A 23 13.74 8.05 6.25
CA GLY A 23 13.81 7.80 4.84
C GLY A 23 13.53 6.36 4.50
N ASP A 24 12.97 5.63 5.44
CA ASP A 24 12.73 4.22 5.27
C ASP A 24 11.64 3.97 4.27
N GLN A 25 11.82 2.93 3.53
CA GLN A 25 10.82 2.50 2.56
C GLN A 25 9.73 1.73 3.28
N ILE A 26 8.49 2.12 3.01
CA ILE A 26 7.35 1.35 3.44
C ILE A 26 7.11 0.33 2.34
N SER A 27 7.24 -0.93 2.71
CA SER A 27 7.10 -2.02 1.74
C SER A 27 5.78 -2.74 1.91
N TRP A 28 5.18 -3.05 0.79
CA TRP A 28 4.00 -3.91 0.76
C TRP A 28 4.41 -5.27 0.21
N ASP A 29 4.00 -6.33 0.89
CA ASP A 29 4.39 -7.69 0.55
C ASP A 29 3.48 -8.35 -0.49
N GLY A 30 2.52 -7.61 -1.04
CA GLY A 30 1.62 -8.14 -2.05
C GLY A 30 0.48 -8.96 -1.50
N ARG A 31 0.23 -8.89 -0.20
CA ARG A 31 -0.84 -9.65 0.44
C ARG A 31 -2.01 -8.74 0.81
N ASP A 32 -3.21 -9.30 0.75
CA ASP A 32 -4.40 -8.58 1.18
C ASP A 32 -4.59 -8.70 2.70
N SER A 33 -5.72 -8.18 3.20
CA SER A 33 -5.99 -8.18 4.63
C SER A 33 -6.16 -9.58 5.21
N SER A 34 -6.47 -10.54 4.38
CA SER A 34 -6.63 -11.94 4.79
C SER A 34 -5.30 -12.70 4.81
N GLY A 35 -4.23 -12.08 4.32
CA GLY A 35 -2.93 -12.72 4.24
C GLY A 35 -2.69 -13.46 2.93
N ASP A 36 -3.62 -13.42 2.00
CA ASP A 36 -3.47 -14.05 0.69
C ASP A 36 -2.80 -13.11 -0.29
N TYR A 37 -2.03 -13.66 -1.20
CA TYR A 37 -1.43 -12.86 -2.26
C TYR A 37 -2.50 -12.36 -3.21
N VAL A 38 -2.38 -11.08 -3.57
CA VAL A 38 -3.32 -10.48 -4.50
C VAL A 38 -3.06 -10.98 -5.92
N SER A 39 -4.07 -10.83 -6.77
CA SER A 39 -3.95 -11.21 -8.17
C SER A 39 -3.03 -10.26 -8.92
N THR A 40 -2.47 -10.72 -10.02
CA THR A 40 -1.70 -9.87 -10.92
C THR A 40 -2.54 -8.68 -11.36
N GLY A 41 -1.97 -7.50 -11.25
CA GLY A 41 -2.66 -6.28 -11.64
C GLY A 41 -1.96 -5.04 -11.13
N VAL A 42 -2.60 -3.91 -11.35
CA VAL A 42 -2.11 -2.61 -10.92
C VAL A 42 -2.85 -2.18 -9.67
N TYR A 43 -2.09 -1.73 -8.67
CA TYR A 43 -2.62 -1.31 -7.39
C TYR A 43 -2.13 0.09 -7.06
N LEU A 44 -2.90 0.80 -6.26
CA LEU A 44 -2.55 2.13 -5.79
C LEU A 44 -2.13 2.05 -4.33
N LEU A 45 -1.03 2.71 -4.02
CA LEU A 45 -0.55 2.86 -2.66
C LEU A 45 -0.82 4.28 -2.21
N LEU A 46 -1.64 4.43 -1.18
CA LEU A 46 -1.98 5.74 -0.63
C LEU A 46 -1.28 5.89 0.71
N ILE A 47 -0.42 6.89 0.80
CA ILE A 47 0.38 7.14 1.99
C ILE A 47 -0.01 8.50 2.54
N TYR A 48 -0.43 8.54 3.82
CA TYR A 48 -0.80 9.78 4.49
C TYR A 48 0.26 10.15 5.52
N GLY A 49 0.73 11.38 5.44
CA GLY A 49 1.67 11.91 6.41
C GLY A 49 0.97 12.52 7.62
N LYS A 50 1.73 12.70 8.70
CA LYS A 50 1.21 13.30 9.93
C LYS A 50 0.81 14.76 9.74
N ASP A 51 1.39 15.42 8.79
CA ASP A 51 1.14 16.83 8.49
C ASP A 51 -0.06 17.03 7.55
N GLY A 52 -0.76 15.95 7.23
CA GLY A 52 -1.87 16.00 6.30
C GLY A 52 -1.46 15.79 4.86
N SER A 53 -0.19 15.57 4.59
CA SER A 53 0.26 15.31 3.23
C SER A 53 -0.23 13.94 2.77
N ARG A 54 -0.36 13.81 1.45
CA ARG A 54 -0.81 12.57 0.84
C ARG A 54 0.05 12.28 -0.38
N HIS A 55 0.51 11.04 -0.45
CA HIS A 55 1.26 10.56 -1.59
C HIS A 55 0.55 9.36 -2.19
N GLU A 56 0.55 9.30 -3.50
CA GLU A 56 -0.01 8.18 -4.24
C GLU A 56 1.07 7.57 -5.11
N ASP A 57 1.17 6.26 -5.05
CA ASP A 57 2.06 5.52 -5.93
C ASP A 57 1.29 4.41 -6.60
N LYS A 58 1.74 4.07 -7.79
CA LYS A 58 1.16 2.98 -8.55
C LYS A 58 2.16 1.84 -8.58
N VAL A 59 1.69 0.64 -8.31
CA VAL A 59 2.54 -0.54 -8.32
C VAL A 59 1.88 -1.63 -9.15
N THR A 60 2.69 -2.31 -9.94
CA THR A 60 2.24 -3.47 -10.70
C THR A 60 2.69 -4.73 -9.98
N VAL A 61 1.75 -5.59 -9.66
CA VAL A 61 2.02 -6.88 -9.03
C VAL A 61 1.95 -7.95 -10.10
N ILE A 62 3.02 -8.70 -10.21
CA ILE A 62 3.08 -9.84 -11.13
C ILE A 62 3.24 -11.08 -10.28
N LYS A 63 2.22 -11.92 -10.30
CA LYS A 63 2.22 -13.16 -9.56
C LYS A 63 2.79 -14.26 -10.44
N LYS A 64 3.81 -14.89 -9.94
CA LYS A 64 4.43 -16.02 -10.64
C LYS A 64 3.72 -17.32 -10.33
#